data_f89e19c43e8e2432e8e6b7e927e4b612
#
_entry.id   f89e19c43e8e2432e8e6b7e927e4b612
#
_cell.length_a   1.000
_cell.length_b   1.000
_cell.length_c   1.000
_cell.angle_alpha   90.00
_cell.angle_beta   90.00
_cell.angle_gamma   90.00
#
_symmetry.space_group_name_H-M   'P 1'
#
loop_
_entity.id
_entity.type
_entity.pdbx_description
1 polymer ?
#
loop_
_entity_poly.entity_id
_entity_poly.type
_entity_poly.pdbx_seq_one_letter_code
_entity_poly.pdbx_strand_id
1 'polypeptide(L)'
;MLKVKLVTIGRFWHFHLARQLLKYNLLDEIYSGYPKFKLVDEKNIPLKKIKTYPYYQVPYLFYNRYFQNTLPFINHYLSDLSHKKIAIKVSKNIGNSNVLIGTSGSGLEAGKKIKSFNGKFVCDRGSTHINFQNETLKNEYKNFNLVYNEISQKTLERELEEYDTADLISVPSSFVYNSFLKNGIEEKRLFLNPFGVNLDRFSPLPKINDGKFQVLYVGTLSIRK
;
A
#
# COMPACT_ATOMS: atom_id res chain seq x y z
N MET A 1 25.49 4.36 -7.93
CA MET A 1 24.33 4.04 -8.80
C MET A 1 23.08 3.95 -7.93
N LEU A 2 21.96 4.58 -8.33
CA LEU A 2 20.72 4.56 -7.56
C LEU A 2 20.15 3.14 -7.51
N LYS A 3 19.79 2.67 -6.31
CA LYS A 3 19.16 1.36 -6.06
C LYS A 3 17.93 1.53 -5.20
N VAL A 4 16.80 1.04 -5.71
CA VAL A 4 15.49 1.18 -5.08
C VAL A 4 15.03 -0.18 -4.56
N LYS A 5 14.68 -0.23 -3.29
CA LYS A 5 14.05 -1.37 -2.65
C LYS A 5 12.58 -1.08 -2.43
N LEU A 6 11.73 -2.06 -2.73
CA LEU A 6 10.28 -1.94 -2.54
C LEU A 6 9.82 -2.86 -1.42
N VAL A 7 8.85 -2.40 -0.63
CA VAL A 7 8.14 -3.24 0.35
C VAL A 7 6.63 -3.05 0.24
N THR A 8 5.91 -4.15 0.18
CA THR A 8 4.45 -4.17 0.16
C THR A 8 3.91 -5.35 0.95
N ILE A 9 2.81 -5.15 1.67
CA ILE A 9 2.19 -6.23 2.46
C ILE A 9 1.48 -7.25 1.58
N GLY A 10 1.08 -6.87 0.37
CA GLY A 10 0.27 -7.70 -0.53
C GLY A 10 0.79 -7.72 -1.96
N ARG A 11 -0.13 -8.02 -2.88
CA ARG A 11 0.06 -7.94 -4.32
C ARG A 11 -0.63 -6.68 -4.82
N PHE A 12 0.10 -5.54 -4.80
CA PHE A 12 -0.42 -4.24 -5.17
C PHE A 12 0.32 -3.68 -6.40
N TRP A 13 0.05 -2.43 -6.74
CA TRP A 13 0.70 -1.68 -7.84
C TRP A 13 2.23 -1.63 -7.75
N HIS A 14 2.82 -1.93 -6.59
CA HIS A 14 4.28 -2.00 -6.40
C HIS A 14 4.96 -2.99 -7.35
N PHE A 15 4.27 -4.05 -7.80
CA PHE A 15 4.81 -4.94 -8.82
C PHE A 15 4.85 -4.28 -10.20
N HIS A 16 3.92 -3.38 -10.51
CA HIS A 16 3.99 -2.55 -11.73
C HIS A 16 5.15 -1.56 -11.63
N LEU A 17 5.30 -0.90 -10.49
CA LEU A 17 6.44 -0.02 -10.21
C LEU A 17 7.77 -0.79 -10.30
N ALA A 18 7.85 -1.99 -9.74
CA ALA A 18 9.05 -2.85 -9.83
C ALA A 18 9.45 -3.12 -11.28
N ARG A 19 8.48 -3.40 -12.17
CA ARG A 19 8.75 -3.59 -13.61
C ARG A 19 9.29 -2.32 -14.27
N GLN A 20 8.76 -1.15 -13.93
CA GLN A 20 9.28 0.11 -14.47
C GLN A 20 10.69 0.39 -13.95
N LEU A 21 10.92 0.26 -12.64
CA LEU A 21 12.27 0.43 -12.07
C LEU A 21 13.30 -0.54 -12.66
N LEU A 22 12.85 -1.74 -13.00
CA LEU A 22 13.72 -2.74 -13.63
C LEU A 22 14.16 -2.31 -15.04
N LYS A 23 13.27 -1.68 -15.83
CA LYS A 23 13.60 -1.15 -17.16
C LYS A 23 14.75 -0.12 -17.11
N TYR A 24 14.84 0.62 -16.03
CA TYR A 24 15.90 1.64 -15.82
C TYR A 24 17.07 1.12 -14.98
N ASN A 25 17.15 -0.19 -14.71
CA ASN A 25 18.17 -0.80 -13.85
C ASN A 25 18.23 -0.24 -12.41
N LEU A 26 17.12 0.31 -11.93
CA LEU A 26 17.01 0.92 -10.60
C LEU A 26 16.53 -0.06 -9.53
N LEU A 27 15.76 -1.11 -9.90
CA LEU A 27 15.23 -2.07 -8.94
C LEU A 27 16.35 -2.88 -8.29
N ASP A 28 16.47 -2.80 -6.97
CA ASP A 28 17.25 -3.74 -6.18
C ASP A 28 16.43 -5.02 -5.89
N GLU A 29 15.45 -4.93 -5.01
CA GLU A 29 14.55 -6.03 -4.64
C GLU A 29 13.16 -5.50 -4.34
N ILE A 30 12.14 -6.38 -4.47
CA ILE A 30 10.80 -6.16 -3.95
C ILE A 30 10.45 -7.20 -2.90
N TYR A 31 10.03 -6.75 -1.72
CA TYR A 31 9.52 -7.58 -0.64
C TYR A 31 8.01 -7.58 -0.62
N SER A 32 7.41 -8.77 -0.50
CA SER A 32 5.96 -8.95 -0.39
C SER A 32 5.60 -9.86 0.78
N GLY A 33 4.50 -9.53 1.46
CA GLY A 33 3.89 -10.40 2.47
C GLY A 33 3.16 -11.60 1.86
N TYR A 34 3.00 -11.66 0.54
CA TYR A 34 2.36 -12.81 -0.11
C TYR A 34 3.32 -13.98 -0.31
N PRO A 35 2.82 -15.22 -0.23
CA PRO A 35 3.62 -16.40 -0.53
C PRO A 35 3.99 -16.45 -2.02
N LYS A 36 5.15 -17.03 -2.31
CA LYS A 36 5.74 -17.03 -3.66
C LYS A 36 4.82 -17.62 -4.73
N PHE A 37 4.06 -18.66 -4.41
CA PHE A 37 3.13 -19.29 -5.36
C PHE A 37 1.95 -18.40 -5.77
N LYS A 38 1.61 -17.37 -4.97
CA LYS A 38 0.59 -16.35 -5.31
C LYS A 38 1.15 -15.23 -6.18
N LEU A 39 2.46 -15.21 -6.40
CA LEU A 39 3.18 -14.19 -7.19
C LEU A 39 3.72 -14.74 -8.51
N VAL A 40 3.36 -15.96 -8.90
CA VAL A 40 3.82 -16.59 -10.15
C VAL A 40 3.38 -15.83 -11.41
N ASP A 41 2.26 -15.11 -11.32
CA ASP A 41 1.75 -14.27 -12.42
C ASP A 41 2.44 -12.91 -12.53
N GLU A 42 3.34 -12.57 -11.61
CA GLU A 42 4.11 -11.33 -11.65
C GLU A 42 5.28 -11.46 -12.64
N LYS A 43 4.90 -11.63 -13.93
CA LYS A 43 5.84 -11.78 -15.04
C LYS A 43 6.77 -10.56 -15.17
N ASN A 44 7.90 -10.76 -15.86
CA ASN A 44 8.88 -9.73 -16.20
C ASN A 44 9.63 -9.12 -15.00
N ILE A 45 9.62 -9.80 -13.84
CA ILE A 45 10.50 -9.48 -12.71
C ILE A 45 11.31 -10.74 -12.40
N PRO A 46 12.66 -10.69 -12.43
CA PRO A 46 13.47 -11.88 -12.10
C PRO A 46 13.13 -12.41 -10.69
N LEU A 47 12.88 -13.70 -10.58
CA LEU A 47 12.46 -14.33 -9.31
C LEU A 47 13.45 -14.08 -8.16
N LYS A 48 14.75 -13.92 -8.47
CA LYS A 48 15.77 -13.59 -7.47
C LYS A 48 15.57 -12.22 -6.81
N LYS A 49 14.89 -11.30 -7.50
CA LYS A 49 14.56 -9.96 -7.00
C LYS A 49 13.26 -9.91 -6.19
N ILE A 50 12.42 -10.95 -6.27
CA ILE A 50 11.19 -11.06 -5.49
C ILE A 50 11.49 -11.82 -4.20
N LYS A 51 11.36 -11.12 -3.07
CA LYS A 51 11.51 -11.69 -1.72
C LYS A 51 10.15 -11.79 -1.06
N THR A 52 9.83 -12.91 -0.46
CA THR A 52 8.53 -13.14 0.19
C THR A 52 8.69 -13.35 1.68
N TYR A 53 7.74 -12.80 2.46
CA TYR A 53 7.71 -12.98 3.90
C TYR A 53 6.26 -13.20 4.40
N PRO A 54 5.67 -14.38 4.09
CA PRO A 54 4.24 -14.64 4.26
C PRO A 54 3.84 -15.05 5.69
N TYR A 55 4.79 -15.31 6.58
CA TYR A 55 4.56 -15.97 7.87
C TYR A 55 3.55 -15.27 8.78
N TYR A 56 3.40 -13.97 8.66
CA TYR A 56 2.44 -13.16 9.44
C TYR A 56 1.25 -12.70 8.59
N GLN A 57 1.48 -12.48 7.30
CA GLN A 57 0.42 -12.03 6.40
C GLN A 57 -0.60 -13.14 6.09
N VAL A 58 -0.16 -14.38 5.92
CA VAL A 58 -1.07 -15.49 5.61
C VAL A 58 -2.02 -15.79 6.78
N PRO A 59 -1.57 -15.90 8.05
CA PRO A 59 -2.47 -16.00 9.20
C PRO A 59 -3.46 -14.85 9.32
N TYR A 60 -3.00 -13.60 9.10
CA TYR A 60 -3.89 -12.44 9.08
C TYR A 60 -4.97 -12.57 7.99
N LEU A 61 -4.59 -12.88 6.74
CA LEU A 61 -5.55 -13.01 5.63
C LEU A 61 -6.55 -14.14 5.88
N PHE A 62 -6.10 -15.26 6.45
CA PHE A 62 -6.98 -16.36 6.83
C PHE A 62 -7.99 -15.93 7.89
N TYR A 63 -7.50 -15.30 8.97
CA TYR A 63 -8.35 -14.80 10.04
C TYR A 63 -9.35 -13.75 9.52
N ASN A 64 -8.87 -12.78 8.77
CA ASN A 64 -9.70 -11.71 8.19
C ASN A 64 -10.80 -12.27 7.28
N ARG A 65 -10.54 -13.34 6.53
CA ARG A 65 -11.52 -13.93 5.62
C ARG A 65 -12.64 -14.68 6.35
N TYR A 66 -12.32 -15.40 7.43
CA TYR A 66 -13.26 -16.32 8.06
C TYR A 66 -13.75 -15.87 9.43
N PHE A 67 -13.03 -15.00 10.13
CA PHE A 67 -13.26 -14.67 11.54
C PHE A 67 -13.26 -13.17 11.86
N GLN A 68 -13.19 -12.29 10.86
CA GLN A 68 -13.05 -10.85 11.09
C GLN A 68 -14.13 -10.24 11.99
N ASN A 69 -15.35 -10.76 11.94
CA ASN A 69 -16.49 -10.27 12.74
C ASN A 69 -16.62 -10.94 14.12
N THR A 70 -15.86 -12.01 14.37
CA THR A 70 -15.95 -12.75 15.63
C THR A 70 -15.18 -12.05 16.75
N LEU A 71 -13.92 -11.73 16.49
CA LEU A 71 -13.03 -11.06 17.45
C LEU A 71 -12.20 -9.98 16.72
N PRO A 72 -12.75 -8.78 16.50
CA PRO A 72 -12.11 -7.72 15.72
C PRO A 72 -10.71 -7.35 16.23
N PHE A 73 -10.46 -7.40 17.54
CA PHE A 73 -9.16 -7.07 18.13
C PHE A 73 -8.03 -8.01 17.67
N ILE A 74 -8.35 -9.30 17.45
CA ILE A 74 -7.37 -10.27 16.91
C ILE A 74 -7.02 -9.90 15.47
N ASN A 75 -8.01 -9.48 14.68
CA ASN A 75 -7.79 -9.04 13.30
C ASN A 75 -6.85 -7.84 13.25
N HIS A 76 -7.08 -6.83 14.10
CA HIS A 76 -6.20 -5.67 14.21
C HIS A 76 -4.78 -6.07 14.65
N TYR A 77 -4.67 -6.91 15.69
CA TYR A 77 -3.38 -7.38 16.18
C TYR A 77 -2.57 -8.12 15.10
N LEU A 78 -3.21 -9.04 14.36
CA LEU A 78 -2.54 -9.80 13.30
C LEU A 78 -2.12 -8.90 12.13
N SER A 79 -2.97 -7.92 11.79
CA SER A 79 -2.66 -6.91 10.78
C SER A 79 -1.41 -6.10 11.17
N ASP A 80 -1.44 -5.49 12.34
CA ASP A 80 -0.33 -4.67 12.86
C ASP A 80 0.98 -5.48 12.95
N LEU A 81 0.87 -6.73 13.43
CA LEU A 81 2.01 -7.63 13.52
C LEU A 81 2.60 -7.94 12.14
N SER A 82 1.74 -8.20 11.15
CA SER A 82 2.15 -8.49 9.78
C SER A 82 2.91 -7.31 9.15
N HIS A 83 2.37 -6.11 9.24
CA HIS A 83 3.00 -4.89 8.75
C HIS A 83 4.36 -4.62 9.44
N LYS A 84 4.39 -4.71 10.77
CA LYS A 84 5.61 -4.52 11.54
C LYS A 84 6.70 -5.55 11.20
N LYS A 85 6.34 -6.82 11.10
CA LYS A 85 7.31 -7.90 10.87
C LYS A 85 7.93 -7.87 9.47
N ILE A 86 7.16 -7.52 8.43
CA ILE A 86 7.74 -7.34 7.11
C ILE A 86 8.69 -6.15 7.08
N ALA A 87 8.34 -5.01 7.69
CA ALA A 87 9.22 -3.84 7.78
C ALA A 87 10.54 -4.15 8.52
N ILE A 88 10.48 -4.90 9.65
CA ILE A 88 11.67 -5.39 10.36
C ILE A 88 12.48 -6.33 9.47
N LYS A 89 11.85 -7.23 8.73
CA LYS A 89 12.56 -8.11 7.79
C LYS A 89 13.33 -7.33 6.75
N VAL A 90 12.70 -6.31 6.17
CA VAL A 90 13.34 -5.44 5.17
C VAL A 90 14.46 -4.60 5.80
N SER A 91 14.26 -4.05 7.00
CA SER A 91 15.29 -3.26 7.69
C SER A 91 16.60 -4.03 7.90
N LYS A 92 16.51 -5.34 8.15
CA LYS A 92 17.68 -6.24 8.28
C LYS A 92 18.35 -6.56 6.95
N ASN A 93 17.71 -6.23 5.82
CA ASN A 93 18.16 -6.56 4.47
C ASN A 93 18.22 -5.32 3.55
N ILE A 94 18.45 -4.14 4.11
CA ILE A 94 18.57 -2.89 3.33
C ILE A 94 19.70 -2.98 2.31
N GLY A 95 20.83 -3.59 2.70
CA GLY A 95 21.99 -3.74 1.81
C GLY A 95 22.51 -2.38 1.33
N ASN A 96 22.82 -2.29 0.03
CA ASN A 96 23.33 -1.08 -0.62
C ASN A 96 22.23 -0.24 -1.30
N SER A 97 20.97 -0.41 -0.90
CA SER A 97 19.88 0.41 -1.45
C SER A 97 19.98 1.84 -0.94
N ASN A 98 19.70 2.79 -1.84
CA ASN A 98 19.71 4.23 -1.53
C ASN A 98 18.31 4.77 -1.30
N VAL A 99 17.29 4.10 -1.87
CA VAL A 99 15.89 4.49 -1.75
C VAL A 99 15.05 3.29 -1.33
N LEU A 100 14.18 3.50 -0.36
CA LEU A 100 13.11 2.59 0.01
C LEU A 100 11.78 3.22 -0.39
N ILE A 101 10.92 2.46 -1.07
CA ILE A 101 9.51 2.82 -1.28
C ILE A 101 8.67 1.76 -0.60
N GLY A 102 7.85 2.16 0.36
CA GLY A 102 7.03 1.26 1.16
C GLY A 102 5.56 1.60 1.11
N THR A 103 4.70 0.57 0.96
CA THR A 103 3.27 0.74 1.22
C THR A 103 3.08 1.22 2.65
N SER A 104 2.26 2.25 2.84
CA SER A 104 1.94 2.79 4.17
C SER A 104 1.60 1.67 5.18
N GLY A 105 2.15 1.78 6.38
CA GLY A 105 2.10 0.78 7.43
C GLY A 105 3.20 -0.28 7.36
N SER A 106 3.85 -0.49 6.20
CA SER A 106 4.83 -1.56 5.97
C SER A 106 6.28 -1.09 5.81
N GLY A 107 6.54 0.21 5.84
CA GLY A 107 7.86 0.78 5.56
C GLY A 107 8.61 1.29 6.79
N LEU A 108 7.97 1.51 7.94
CA LEU A 108 8.48 2.31 9.05
C LEU A 108 9.88 1.91 9.53
N GLU A 109 10.09 0.67 9.97
CA GLU A 109 11.38 0.23 10.52
C GLU A 109 12.49 0.19 9.45
N ALA A 110 12.10 -0.15 8.22
CA ALA A 110 13.01 -0.13 7.08
C ALA A 110 13.32 1.32 6.64
N GLY A 111 12.33 2.22 6.71
CA GLY A 111 12.48 3.65 6.47
C GLY A 111 13.44 4.31 7.45
N LYS A 112 13.25 4.06 8.75
CA LYS A 112 14.21 4.52 9.78
C LYS A 112 15.63 4.00 9.51
N LYS A 113 15.73 2.73 9.15
CA LYS A 113 17.03 2.10 8.88
C LYS A 113 17.73 2.68 7.66
N ILE A 114 17.02 2.88 6.53
CA ILE A 114 17.66 3.44 5.34
C ILE A 114 18.10 4.88 5.55
N LYS A 115 17.34 5.67 6.31
CA LYS A 115 17.70 7.05 6.67
C LYS A 115 18.95 7.10 7.54
N SER A 116 19.20 6.12 8.40
CA SER A 116 20.44 6.05 9.21
C SER A 116 21.69 5.85 8.34
N PHE A 117 21.55 5.55 7.06
CA PHE A 117 22.62 5.48 6.04
C PHE A 117 22.55 6.60 5.00
N ASN A 118 21.90 7.72 5.31
CA ASN A 118 21.65 8.83 4.40
C ASN A 118 20.84 8.47 3.13
N GLY A 119 20.15 7.33 3.15
CA GLY A 119 19.20 6.97 2.08
C GLY A 119 17.87 7.70 2.23
N LYS A 120 16.99 7.53 1.24
CA LYS A 120 15.67 8.17 1.18
C LYS A 120 14.55 7.17 1.39
N PHE A 121 13.54 7.59 2.14
CA PHE A 121 12.33 6.82 2.35
C PHE A 121 11.12 7.52 1.73
N VAL A 122 10.38 6.79 0.88
CA VAL A 122 9.11 7.21 0.29
C VAL A 122 8.00 6.33 0.86
N CYS A 123 7.06 6.94 1.56
CA CYS A 123 5.82 6.28 1.97
C CYS A 123 4.82 6.32 0.82
N ASP A 124 4.42 5.16 0.29
CA ASP A 124 3.46 5.08 -0.80
C ASP A 124 2.06 4.79 -0.26
N ARG A 125 1.22 5.82 -0.25
CA ARG A 125 -0.12 5.78 0.34
C ARG A 125 -1.20 5.73 -0.72
N GLY A 126 -1.84 4.57 -0.88
CA GLY A 126 -2.92 4.35 -1.84
C GLY A 126 -4.30 4.82 -1.40
N SER A 127 -4.43 5.47 -0.23
CA SER A 127 -5.69 5.97 0.34
C SER A 127 -5.47 7.36 0.96
N THR A 128 -6.53 8.01 1.44
CA THR A 128 -6.45 9.30 2.14
C THR A 128 -5.59 9.21 3.41
N HIS A 129 -5.19 10.37 3.93
CA HIS A 129 -4.52 10.46 5.25
C HIS A 129 -5.30 9.65 6.29
N ILE A 130 -4.60 8.92 7.16
CA ILE A 130 -5.23 7.92 8.03
C ILE A 130 -6.29 8.53 8.96
N ASN A 131 -6.05 9.72 9.53
CA ASN A 131 -7.03 10.42 10.35
C ASN A 131 -8.25 10.81 9.53
N PHE A 132 -8.06 11.40 8.35
CA PHE A 132 -9.15 11.76 7.44
C PHE A 132 -9.99 10.53 7.07
N GLN A 133 -9.33 9.40 6.78
CA GLN A 133 -10.01 8.14 6.49
C GLN A 133 -10.85 7.67 7.67
N ASN A 134 -10.29 7.67 8.88
CA ASN A 134 -10.97 7.20 10.09
C ASN A 134 -12.20 8.06 10.40
N GLU A 135 -12.06 9.38 10.36
CA GLU A 135 -13.16 10.34 10.61
C GLU A 135 -14.27 10.20 9.55
N THR A 136 -13.90 10.15 8.27
CA THR A 136 -14.87 10.00 7.17
C THR A 136 -15.67 8.72 7.33
N LEU A 137 -15.00 7.58 7.56
CA LEU A 137 -15.68 6.31 7.73
C LEU A 137 -16.57 6.29 8.98
N LYS A 138 -16.10 6.86 10.10
CA LYS A 138 -16.89 6.96 11.32
C LYS A 138 -18.19 7.73 11.08
N ASN A 139 -18.12 8.85 10.37
CA ASN A 139 -19.29 9.66 10.04
C ASN A 139 -20.25 8.93 9.08
N GLU A 140 -19.73 8.28 8.04
CA GLU A 140 -20.56 7.53 7.09
C GLU A 140 -21.26 6.34 7.75
N TYR A 141 -20.57 5.55 8.56
CA TYR A 141 -21.21 4.45 9.29
C TYR A 141 -22.30 4.95 10.24
N LYS A 142 -22.09 6.12 10.89
CA LYS A 142 -23.12 6.75 11.73
C LYS A 142 -24.33 7.18 10.89
N ASN A 143 -24.14 7.74 9.70
CA ASN A 143 -25.23 8.15 8.81
C ASN A 143 -26.13 6.99 8.39
N PHE A 144 -25.56 5.78 8.29
CA PHE A 144 -26.30 4.56 7.98
C PHE A 144 -26.74 3.77 9.23
N ASN A 145 -26.59 4.31 10.45
CA ASN A 145 -26.87 3.61 11.72
C ASN A 145 -26.14 2.26 11.85
N LEU A 146 -24.91 2.18 11.35
CA LEU A 146 -24.08 0.99 11.41
C LEU A 146 -22.93 1.16 12.40
N VAL A 147 -22.49 0.04 12.97
CA VAL A 147 -21.33 0.01 13.87
C VAL A 147 -20.06 0.10 13.05
N TYR A 148 -19.22 1.11 13.33
CA TYR A 148 -17.91 1.26 12.74
C TYR A 148 -16.85 0.59 13.62
N ASN A 149 -16.13 -0.38 13.09
CA ASN A 149 -14.92 -0.90 13.70
C ASN A 149 -13.79 0.08 13.43
N GLU A 150 -13.50 0.95 14.39
CA GLU A 150 -12.48 1.99 14.27
C GLU A 150 -11.10 1.39 13.96
N ILE A 151 -10.30 2.16 13.23
CA ILE A 151 -8.89 1.82 13.01
C ILE A 151 -8.18 1.77 14.37
N SER A 152 -7.40 0.73 14.63
CA SER A 152 -6.74 0.60 15.93
C SER A 152 -5.80 1.78 16.18
N GLN A 153 -5.71 2.20 17.44
CA GLN A 153 -4.81 3.29 17.83
C GLN A 153 -3.35 3.00 17.43
N LYS A 154 -2.92 1.74 17.51
CA LYS A 154 -1.58 1.31 17.07
C LYS A 154 -1.36 1.49 15.58
N THR A 155 -2.38 1.21 14.76
CA THR A 155 -2.30 1.44 13.31
C THR A 155 -2.21 2.94 13.01
N LEU A 156 -3.04 3.77 13.69
CA LEU A 156 -3.01 5.22 13.54
C LEU A 156 -1.63 5.78 13.87
N GLU A 157 -1.12 5.49 15.06
CA GLU A 157 0.20 5.94 15.52
C GLU A 157 1.33 5.50 14.58
N ARG A 158 1.29 4.24 14.15
CA ARG A 158 2.28 3.68 13.24
C ARG A 158 2.30 4.40 11.88
N GLU A 159 1.13 4.65 11.28
CA GLU A 159 1.06 5.33 10.00
C GLU A 159 1.46 6.80 10.11
N LEU A 160 1.06 7.49 11.18
CA LEU A 160 1.48 8.86 11.45
C LEU A 160 3.00 8.95 11.61
N GLU A 161 3.59 8.07 12.39
CA GLU A 161 5.05 8.00 12.57
C GLU A 161 5.77 7.69 11.24
N GLU A 162 5.15 6.87 10.37
CA GLU A 162 5.68 6.57 9.04
C GLU A 162 5.64 7.80 8.12
N TYR A 163 4.55 8.59 8.15
CA TYR A 163 4.47 9.86 7.41
C TYR A 163 5.55 10.84 7.89
N ASP A 164 5.76 10.97 9.20
CA ASP A 164 6.79 11.84 9.76
C ASP A 164 8.20 11.40 9.38
N THR A 165 8.43 10.09 9.35
CA THR A 165 9.73 9.49 9.01
C THR A 165 10.05 9.64 7.52
N ALA A 166 9.05 9.62 6.63
CA ALA A 166 9.25 9.64 5.19
C ALA A 166 9.81 10.98 4.70
N ASP A 167 10.71 10.93 3.72
CA ASP A 167 11.18 12.12 3.01
C ASP A 167 10.12 12.62 2.03
N LEU A 168 9.37 11.69 1.39
CA LEU A 168 8.26 11.96 0.49
C LEU A 168 7.11 11.00 0.76
N ILE A 169 5.89 11.47 0.52
CA ILE A 169 4.68 10.65 0.54
C ILE A 169 4.09 10.65 -0.88
N SER A 170 4.05 9.47 -1.50
CA SER A 170 3.44 9.26 -2.82
C SER A 170 1.94 9.01 -2.67
N VAL A 171 1.12 9.73 -3.42
CA VAL A 171 -0.34 9.68 -3.35
C VAL A 171 -0.97 9.60 -4.75
N PRO A 172 -2.08 8.83 -4.95
CA PRO A 172 -2.55 8.49 -6.28
C PRO A 172 -3.54 9.51 -6.91
N SER A 173 -4.03 10.49 -6.17
CA SER A 173 -5.01 11.44 -6.69
C SER A 173 -4.99 12.77 -5.94
N SER A 174 -5.54 13.82 -6.56
CA SER A 174 -5.71 15.12 -5.93
C SER A 174 -6.59 15.07 -4.68
N PHE A 175 -7.60 14.19 -4.65
CA PHE A 175 -8.41 13.98 -3.45
C PHE A 175 -7.58 13.46 -2.27
N VAL A 176 -6.75 12.45 -2.51
CA VAL A 176 -5.81 11.94 -1.50
C VAL A 176 -4.79 13.01 -1.12
N TYR A 177 -4.19 13.68 -2.09
CA TYR A 177 -3.25 14.79 -1.88
C TYR A 177 -3.82 15.85 -0.94
N ASN A 178 -5.04 16.34 -1.22
CA ASN A 178 -5.71 17.35 -0.41
C ASN A 178 -6.02 16.85 1.01
N SER A 179 -6.26 15.55 1.20
CA SER A 179 -6.47 15.00 2.55
C SER A 179 -5.20 15.08 3.41
N PHE A 180 -4.02 14.96 2.81
CA PHE A 180 -2.73 15.13 3.50
C PHE A 180 -2.46 16.61 3.84
N LEU A 181 -2.71 17.53 2.91
CA LEU A 181 -2.60 18.97 3.17
C LEU A 181 -3.50 19.40 4.34
N LYS A 182 -4.76 18.94 4.34
CA LYS A 182 -5.72 19.25 5.42
C LYS A 182 -5.28 18.70 6.78
N ASN A 183 -4.41 17.70 6.82
CA ASN A 183 -3.85 17.13 8.04
C ASN A 183 -2.42 17.64 8.35
N GLY A 184 -2.02 18.75 7.74
CA GLY A 184 -0.80 19.47 8.09
C GLY A 184 0.49 18.94 7.46
N ILE A 185 0.42 18.02 6.50
CA ILE A 185 1.61 17.58 5.78
C ILE A 185 2.02 18.67 4.78
N GLU A 186 3.29 19.07 4.81
CA GLU A 186 3.83 20.08 3.93
C GLU A 186 3.78 19.64 2.45
N GLU A 187 3.37 20.55 1.58
CA GLU A 187 3.22 20.30 0.14
C GLU A 187 4.49 19.74 -0.51
N LYS A 188 5.66 20.27 -0.15
CA LYS A 188 6.97 19.80 -0.67
C LYS A 188 7.28 18.34 -0.38
N ARG A 189 6.57 17.72 0.58
CA ARG A 189 6.70 16.31 0.94
C ARG A 189 5.68 15.41 0.24
N LEU A 190 4.78 15.98 -0.55
CA LEU A 190 3.75 15.24 -1.28
C LEU A 190 4.12 15.10 -2.75
N PHE A 191 3.96 13.90 -3.27
CA PHE A 191 4.18 13.57 -4.67
C PHE A 191 2.95 12.92 -5.28
N LEU A 192 2.28 13.60 -6.21
CA LEU A 192 1.13 13.08 -6.92
C LEU A 192 1.58 12.08 -7.98
N ASN A 193 1.27 10.82 -7.77
CA ASN A 193 1.63 9.70 -8.64
C ASN A 193 0.39 8.83 -8.94
N PRO A 194 -0.42 9.17 -9.93
CA PRO A 194 -1.63 8.43 -10.27
C PRO A 194 -1.34 6.97 -10.61
N PHE A 195 -2.27 6.08 -10.25
CA PHE A 195 -2.18 4.69 -10.65
C PHE A 195 -2.22 4.57 -12.17
N GLY A 196 -1.30 3.78 -12.72
CA GLY A 196 -1.27 3.44 -14.12
C GLY A 196 -2.17 2.24 -14.45
N VAL A 197 -2.38 2.03 -15.75
CA VAL A 197 -3.08 0.86 -16.29
C VAL A 197 -2.17 0.11 -17.26
N ASN A 198 -2.34 -1.21 -17.31
CA ASN A 198 -1.62 -2.02 -18.32
C ASN A 198 -2.39 -2.02 -19.64
N LEU A 199 -1.94 -1.22 -20.60
CA LEU A 199 -2.55 -1.07 -21.91
C LEU A 199 -2.49 -2.36 -22.77
N ASP A 200 -1.62 -3.31 -22.46
CA ASP A 200 -1.59 -4.60 -23.14
C ASP A 200 -2.85 -5.45 -22.87
N ARG A 201 -3.56 -5.12 -21.78
CA ARG A 201 -4.78 -5.82 -21.34
C ARG A 201 -6.07 -5.06 -21.65
N PHE A 202 -5.97 -3.79 -21.98
CA PHE A 202 -7.12 -2.92 -22.20
C PHE A 202 -6.98 -2.25 -23.57
N SER A 203 -7.72 -2.76 -24.53
CA SER A 203 -7.86 -2.16 -25.86
C SER A 203 -9.30 -1.70 -26.09
N PRO A 204 -9.52 -0.57 -26.78
CA PRO A 204 -10.86 -0.15 -27.15
C PRO A 204 -11.53 -1.23 -28.01
N LEU A 205 -12.73 -1.61 -27.64
CA LEU A 205 -13.60 -2.44 -28.48
C LEU A 205 -14.43 -1.56 -29.40
N PRO A 206 -14.84 -2.05 -30.57
CA PRO A 206 -15.79 -1.36 -31.43
C PRO A 206 -17.06 -1.02 -30.63
N LYS A 207 -17.54 0.22 -30.73
CA LYS A 207 -18.80 0.60 -30.09
C LYS A 207 -19.95 -0.08 -30.84
N ILE A 208 -20.69 -0.93 -30.13
CA ILE A 208 -21.97 -1.45 -30.59
C ILE A 208 -22.98 -0.39 -30.21
N ASN A 209 -23.53 0.31 -31.22
CA ASN A 209 -24.62 1.26 -31.01
C ASN A 209 -25.96 0.52 -31.17
N ASP A 210 -26.43 -0.04 -30.05
CA ASP A 210 -27.74 -0.71 -29.96
C ASP A 210 -28.89 0.23 -29.52
N GLY A 211 -28.62 1.54 -29.49
CA GLY A 211 -29.59 2.57 -29.08
C GLY A 211 -29.89 2.58 -27.58
N LYS A 212 -29.23 1.77 -26.79
CA LYS A 212 -29.45 1.68 -25.34
C LYS A 212 -28.43 2.50 -24.57
N PHE A 213 -28.89 3.24 -23.56
CA PHE A 213 -28.02 3.84 -22.57
C PHE A 213 -27.62 2.78 -21.55
N GLN A 214 -26.33 2.51 -21.44
CA GLN A 214 -25.79 1.50 -20.52
C GLN A 214 -24.98 2.17 -19.42
N VAL A 215 -25.24 1.78 -18.17
CA VAL A 215 -24.45 2.17 -17.00
C VAL A 215 -23.71 0.95 -16.51
N LEU A 216 -22.37 1.03 -16.51
CA LEU A 216 -21.51 -0.02 -16.00
C LEU A 216 -20.90 0.41 -14.67
N TYR A 217 -21.08 -0.40 -13.63
CA TYR A 217 -20.35 -0.29 -12.36
C TYR A 217 -19.40 -1.47 -12.21
N VAL A 218 -18.11 -1.17 -11.94
CA VAL A 218 -17.09 -2.18 -11.65
C VAL A 218 -16.47 -1.85 -10.31
N GLY A 219 -16.77 -2.64 -9.29
CA GLY A 219 -16.25 -2.43 -7.94
C GLY A 219 -16.97 -3.26 -6.89
N THR A 220 -16.51 -3.15 -5.64
CA THR A 220 -17.18 -3.73 -4.48
C THR A 220 -18.16 -2.71 -3.93
N LEU A 221 -19.41 -3.10 -3.71
CA LEU A 221 -20.39 -2.29 -2.98
C LEU A 221 -20.06 -2.33 -1.49
N SER A 222 -19.71 -1.20 -0.92
CA SER A 222 -19.42 -1.05 0.51
C SER A 222 -19.57 0.40 0.93
N ILE A 223 -19.74 0.67 2.23
CA ILE A 223 -19.80 2.04 2.79
C ILE A 223 -18.55 2.85 2.49
N ARG A 224 -17.42 2.18 2.26
CA ARG A 224 -16.16 2.84 1.92
C ARG A 224 -16.09 3.31 0.45
N LYS A 225 -17.00 2.86 -0.42
CA LYS A 225 -16.97 3.15 -1.87
C LYS A 225 -18.28 3.66 -2.38
#